data_fa25207b5529029477afd380ed75bc6b
#
_entry.id   fa25207b5529029477afd380ed75bc6b
#
_cell.length_a   1.000
_cell.length_b   1.000
_cell.length_c   1.000
_cell.angle_alpha   90.00
_cell.angle_beta   90.00
_cell.angle_gamma   90.00
#
_symmetry.space_group_name_H-M   'P 1'
#
loop_
_entity.id
_entity.type
_entity.pdbx_description
1 polymer ?
#
loop_
_entity_poly.entity_id
_entity_poly.type
_entity_poly.pdbx_seq_one_letter_code
_entity_poly.pdbx_strand_id
1 'polypeptide(L)'
;QKFYKLTLDSYISPKFLINETFNNQNKIITADLVKLQKIYDKKILITKNKIREYIDNNKENLKIKKISINIAKIDPQNLNIGEEFNEIFFKKMDEIENEILNDVKFENIIEKYKLKFDTYEEINENSKNIFTDLNITQENLVKIFSINETNTIQILDNDSNYIIFVINKITKEVPDINSDKFIKEIREYLINQEKNLINTKLLEQIES
;
A
#
# COMPACT_ATOMS: atom_id res chain seq x y z
N GLN A 1 -52.63 35.05 -3.47
CA GLN A 1 -52.20 35.33 -2.07
C GLN A 1 -52.29 34.12 -1.16
N LYS A 2 -53.25 33.22 -1.31
CA LYS A 2 -53.36 31.99 -0.47
C LYS A 2 -52.25 30.95 -0.71
N PHE A 3 -51.77 30.86 -1.95
CA PHE A 3 -50.71 29.89 -2.30
C PHE A 3 -49.35 30.31 -1.74
N TYR A 4 -49.03 31.60 -1.70
CA TYR A 4 -47.78 32.12 -1.14
C TYR A 4 -47.71 31.96 0.38
N LYS A 5 -48.85 31.96 1.06
CA LYS A 5 -48.92 31.78 2.51
C LYS A 5 -48.68 30.32 2.94
N LEU A 6 -49.15 29.36 2.11
CA LEU A 6 -48.94 27.91 2.32
C LEU A 6 -47.48 27.49 2.09
N THR A 7 -46.75 28.14 1.17
CA THR A 7 -45.36 27.83 0.93
C THR A 7 -44.42 28.43 1.98
N LEU A 8 -44.77 29.55 2.61
CA LEU A 8 -43.98 30.14 3.68
C LEU A 8 -44.13 29.36 5.00
N ASP A 9 -45.34 28.83 5.29
CA ASP A 9 -45.58 28.01 6.48
C ASP A 9 -44.92 26.62 6.40
N SER A 10 -44.55 26.16 5.20
CA SER A 10 -43.87 24.87 4.98
C SER A 10 -42.34 24.92 5.21
N TYR A 11 -41.75 26.10 5.36
CA TYR A 11 -40.34 26.30 5.63
C TYR A 11 -39.97 26.52 7.09
N ILE A 12 -40.97 26.39 8.01
CA ILE A 12 -40.68 26.49 9.44
C ILE A 12 -40.07 25.16 9.88
N SER A 13 -38.76 25.18 10.13
CA SER A 13 -38.11 24.01 10.71
C SER A 13 -38.77 23.60 12.04
N PRO A 14 -39.02 22.31 12.26
CA PRO A 14 -39.58 21.83 13.51
C PRO A 14 -38.79 22.33 14.71
N LYS A 15 -39.45 22.81 15.76
CA LYS A 15 -38.82 23.39 16.96
C LYS A 15 -37.74 22.48 17.56
N PHE A 16 -37.92 21.16 17.47
CA PHE A 16 -36.93 20.21 17.97
C PHE A 16 -35.62 20.26 17.19
N LEU A 17 -35.66 20.41 15.83
CA LEU A 17 -34.47 20.57 14.99
C LEU A 17 -33.75 21.87 15.25
N ILE A 18 -34.50 22.96 15.47
CA ILE A 18 -33.92 24.26 15.84
C ILE A 18 -33.22 24.16 17.18
N ASN A 19 -33.84 23.55 18.17
CA ASN A 19 -33.25 23.36 19.48
C ASN A 19 -32.04 22.41 19.45
N GLU A 20 -32.12 21.32 18.70
CA GLU A 20 -31.01 20.39 18.56
C GLU A 20 -29.81 21.05 17.87
N THR A 21 -30.05 21.78 16.77
CA THR A 21 -29.00 22.52 16.06
C THR A 21 -28.39 23.60 16.96
N PHE A 22 -29.20 24.36 17.67
CA PHE A 22 -28.74 25.40 18.59
C PHE A 22 -27.92 24.80 19.74
N ASN A 23 -28.35 23.72 20.34
CA ASN A 23 -27.64 23.03 21.42
C ASN A 23 -26.32 22.44 20.93
N ASN A 24 -26.28 21.87 19.72
CA ASN A 24 -25.05 21.31 19.13
C ASN A 24 -24.04 22.41 18.75
N GLN A 25 -24.51 23.55 18.22
CA GLN A 25 -23.66 24.69 17.87
C GLN A 25 -23.11 25.44 19.09
N ASN A 26 -23.88 25.47 20.20
CA ASN A 26 -23.50 26.18 21.43
C ASN A 26 -22.95 25.26 22.51
N LYS A 27 -22.69 23.97 22.18
CA LYS A 27 -22.13 23.03 23.15
C LYS A 27 -20.66 23.42 23.43
N ILE A 28 -20.43 23.89 24.64
CA ILE A 28 -19.07 24.14 25.14
C ILE A 28 -18.57 22.83 25.74
N ILE A 29 -17.47 22.33 25.20
CA ILE A 29 -16.76 21.16 25.73
C ILE A 29 -15.52 21.67 26.44
N THR A 30 -15.42 21.42 27.74
CA THR A 30 -14.19 21.62 28.49
C THR A 30 -13.43 20.31 28.50
N ALA A 31 -12.19 20.35 28.07
CA ALA A 31 -11.33 19.16 28.03
C ALA A 31 -9.98 19.47 28.69
N ASP A 32 -9.54 18.59 29.56
CA ASP A 32 -8.20 18.61 30.10
C ASP A 32 -7.24 17.87 29.17
N LEU A 33 -6.16 18.54 28.80
CA LEU A 33 -5.17 18.00 27.88
C LEU A 33 -3.92 17.56 28.64
N VAL A 34 -3.64 16.27 28.63
CA VAL A 34 -2.43 15.70 29.23
C VAL A 34 -1.41 15.36 28.16
N LYS A 35 -0.21 15.95 28.25
CA LYS A 35 0.91 15.64 27.37
C LYS A 35 1.65 14.39 27.86
N LEU A 36 1.51 13.28 27.15
CA LEU A 36 2.10 11.99 27.51
C LEU A 36 3.62 11.93 27.27
N GLN A 37 4.22 12.86 26.53
CA GLN A 37 5.64 12.82 26.18
C GLN A 37 6.56 12.66 27.42
N LYS A 38 6.30 13.41 28.48
CA LYS A 38 7.08 13.33 29.72
C LYS A 38 6.98 11.97 30.42
N ILE A 39 5.89 11.26 30.21
CA ILE A 39 5.68 9.91 30.75
C ILE A 39 6.51 8.93 29.93
N TYR A 40 6.50 9.02 28.62
CA TYR A 40 7.28 8.17 27.74
C TYR A 40 8.77 8.32 27.99
N ASP A 41 9.28 9.56 28.05
CA ASP A 41 10.70 9.85 28.29
C ASP A 41 11.25 9.23 29.58
N LYS A 42 10.40 9.09 30.59
CA LYS A 42 10.78 8.48 31.88
C LYS A 42 10.66 6.96 31.92
N LYS A 43 9.70 6.39 31.18
CA LYS A 43 9.33 4.97 31.27
C LYS A 43 9.91 4.10 30.16
N ILE A 44 10.21 4.69 28.99
CA ILE A 44 10.68 3.92 27.84
C ILE A 44 12.21 3.96 27.75
N LEU A 45 12.82 2.83 28.03
CA LEU A 45 14.27 2.64 27.86
C LEU A 45 14.50 1.41 26.97
N ILE A 46 14.90 1.63 25.72
CA ILE A 46 15.24 0.57 24.78
C ILE A 46 16.76 0.38 24.78
N THR A 47 17.22 -0.65 25.46
CA THR A 47 18.62 -1.03 25.53
C THR A 47 19.06 -1.81 24.29
N LYS A 48 20.36 -1.87 24.02
CA LYS A 48 20.93 -2.70 22.94
C LYS A 48 20.59 -4.19 23.13
N ASN A 49 20.52 -4.67 24.35
CA ASN A 49 20.18 -6.07 24.64
C ASN A 49 18.71 -6.35 24.25
N LYS A 50 17.78 -5.46 24.57
CA LYS A 50 16.35 -5.59 24.18
C LYS A 50 16.17 -5.63 22.66
N ILE A 51 16.95 -4.83 21.93
CA ILE A 51 16.96 -4.86 20.46
C ILE A 51 17.45 -6.21 19.94
N ARG A 52 18.56 -6.72 20.46
CA ARG A 52 19.12 -8.03 20.06
C ARG A 52 18.14 -9.16 20.36
N GLU A 53 17.60 -9.21 21.54
CA GLU A 53 16.60 -10.19 21.95
C GLU A 53 15.37 -10.17 21.01
N TYR A 54 14.88 -8.98 20.67
CA TYR A 54 13.78 -8.85 19.72
C TYR A 54 14.14 -9.39 18.33
N ILE A 55 15.33 -9.06 17.81
CA ILE A 55 15.82 -9.55 16.53
C ILE A 55 15.95 -11.08 16.55
N ASP A 56 16.53 -11.63 17.61
CA ASP A 56 16.74 -13.08 17.74
C ASP A 56 15.42 -13.87 17.79
N ASN A 57 14.44 -13.34 18.51
CA ASN A 57 13.12 -13.96 18.64
C ASN A 57 12.23 -13.80 17.42
N ASN A 58 12.54 -12.85 16.52
CA ASN A 58 11.68 -12.51 15.36
C ASN A 58 12.39 -12.66 14.01
N LYS A 59 13.51 -13.40 13.94
CA LYS A 59 14.32 -13.53 12.72
C LYS A 59 13.51 -13.87 11.48
N GLU A 60 12.54 -14.78 11.58
CA GLU A 60 11.70 -15.19 10.44
C GLU A 60 10.80 -14.06 9.95
N ASN A 61 10.23 -13.29 10.87
CA ASN A 61 9.33 -12.17 10.57
C ASN A 61 10.08 -10.93 10.05
N LEU A 62 11.38 -10.86 10.32
CA LEU A 62 12.24 -9.76 9.90
C LEU A 62 12.89 -9.99 8.54
N LYS A 63 12.66 -11.15 7.91
CA LYS A 63 13.15 -11.41 6.56
C LYS A 63 12.50 -10.49 5.55
N ILE A 64 13.33 -9.85 4.74
CA ILE A 64 12.88 -9.03 3.61
C ILE A 64 12.73 -9.92 2.40
N LYS A 65 11.56 -9.89 1.79
CA LYS A 65 11.31 -10.54 0.51
C LYS A 65 11.96 -9.74 -0.60
N LYS A 66 12.75 -10.41 -1.42
CA LYS A 66 13.32 -9.88 -2.65
C LYS A 66 12.81 -10.71 -3.83
N ILE A 67 12.57 -10.05 -4.95
CA ILE A 67 12.14 -10.69 -6.19
C ILE A 67 13.11 -10.34 -7.33
N SER A 68 13.31 -11.28 -8.25
CA SER A 68 13.87 -11.00 -9.57
C SER A 68 12.74 -11.14 -10.59
N ILE A 69 12.53 -10.14 -11.41
CA ILE A 69 11.36 -9.99 -12.26
C ILE A 69 11.74 -9.52 -13.66
N ASN A 70 11.15 -10.13 -14.69
CA ASN A 70 11.11 -9.59 -16.03
C ASN A 70 9.75 -8.91 -16.23
N ILE A 71 9.74 -7.71 -16.76
CA ILE A 71 8.55 -6.87 -16.84
C ILE A 71 8.56 -6.07 -18.14
N ALA A 72 7.40 -5.99 -18.78
CA ALA A 72 7.20 -5.21 -19.99
C ALA A 72 5.90 -4.40 -19.90
N LYS A 73 5.90 -3.25 -20.54
CA LYS A 73 4.74 -2.41 -20.72
C LYS A 73 4.02 -2.80 -22.02
N ILE A 74 2.71 -2.91 -21.97
CA ILE A 74 1.84 -3.11 -23.13
C ILE A 74 0.93 -1.89 -23.28
N ASP A 75 1.07 -1.21 -24.40
CA ASP A 75 0.18 -0.13 -24.83
C ASP A 75 0.03 -0.16 -26.36
N PRO A 76 -0.89 0.61 -26.94
CA PRO A 76 -1.10 0.62 -28.39
C PRO A 76 0.15 0.98 -29.19
N GLN A 77 1.02 1.86 -28.68
CA GLN A 77 2.28 2.25 -29.34
C GLN A 77 3.29 1.11 -29.36
N ASN A 78 3.44 0.42 -28.24
CA ASN A 78 4.36 -0.71 -28.12
C ASN A 78 3.94 -1.91 -28.98
N LEU A 79 2.63 -2.07 -29.22
CA LEU A 79 2.08 -3.08 -30.13
C LEU A 79 2.07 -2.63 -31.61
N ASN A 80 2.54 -1.43 -31.92
CA ASN A 80 2.54 -0.83 -33.27
C ASN A 80 1.14 -0.75 -33.93
N ILE A 81 0.10 -0.45 -33.16
CA ILE A 81 -1.29 -0.39 -33.63
C ILE A 81 -1.93 0.99 -33.46
N GLY A 82 -1.13 2.03 -33.21
CA GLY A 82 -1.56 3.41 -33.05
C GLY A 82 -1.36 3.95 -31.63
N GLU A 83 -2.15 4.94 -31.27
CA GLU A 83 -2.05 5.62 -29.95
C GLU A 83 -3.23 5.33 -29.04
N GLU A 84 -4.35 4.84 -29.59
CA GLU A 84 -5.61 4.68 -28.88
C GLU A 84 -5.89 3.22 -28.50
N PHE A 85 -6.52 3.04 -27.35
CA PHE A 85 -7.08 1.76 -26.90
C PHE A 85 -8.35 1.45 -27.67
N ASN A 86 -8.21 0.79 -28.79
CA ASN A 86 -9.31 0.45 -29.70
C ASN A 86 -9.57 -1.07 -29.76
N GLU A 87 -10.53 -1.47 -30.59
CA GLU A 87 -10.91 -2.88 -30.74
C GLU A 87 -9.73 -3.77 -31.18
N ILE A 88 -8.79 -3.22 -31.98
CA ILE A 88 -7.61 -3.96 -32.44
C ILE A 88 -6.66 -4.21 -31.27
N PHE A 89 -6.51 -3.22 -30.39
CA PHE A 89 -5.72 -3.36 -29.18
C PHE A 89 -6.27 -4.48 -28.29
N PHE A 90 -7.58 -4.44 -27.99
CA PHE A 90 -8.18 -5.44 -27.12
C PHE A 90 -8.14 -6.84 -27.71
N LYS A 91 -8.29 -7.00 -29.04
CA LYS A 91 -8.08 -8.29 -29.71
C LYS A 91 -6.64 -8.81 -29.51
N LYS A 92 -5.64 -7.92 -29.55
CA LYS A 92 -4.25 -8.30 -29.28
C LYS A 92 -4.03 -8.70 -27.81
N MET A 93 -4.69 -8.01 -26.89
CA MET A 93 -4.66 -8.39 -25.49
C MET A 93 -5.27 -9.77 -25.27
N ASP A 94 -6.44 -10.04 -25.86
CA ASP A 94 -7.06 -11.37 -25.82
C ASP A 94 -6.13 -12.47 -26.39
N GLU A 95 -5.40 -12.17 -27.48
CA GLU A 95 -4.42 -13.10 -28.05
C GLU A 95 -3.27 -13.38 -27.05
N ILE A 96 -2.73 -12.34 -26.38
CA ILE A 96 -1.67 -12.46 -25.37
C ILE A 96 -2.17 -13.25 -24.17
N GLU A 97 -3.36 -12.97 -23.67
CA GLU A 97 -3.96 -13.71 -22.56
C GLU A 97 -4.18 -15.19 -22.90
N ASN A 98 -4.63 -15.48 -24.12
CA ASN A 98 -4.79 -16.85 -24.58
C ASN A 98 -3.43 -17.58 -24.66
N GLU A 99 -2.34 -16.91 -25.01
CA GLU A 99 -1.01 -17.51 -25.00
C GLU A 99 -0.53 -17.84 -23.60
N ILE A 100 -0.79 -16.95 -22.64
CA ILE A 100 -0.50 -17.18 -21.23
C ILE A 100 -1.28 -18.38 -20.72
N LEU A 101 -2.57 -18.49 -21.06
CA LEU A 101 -3.42 -19.63 -20.68
C LEU A 101 -2.96 -20.94 -21.32
N ASN A 102 -2.25 -20.90 -22.45
CA ASN A 102 -1.67 -22.06 -23.11
C ASN A 102 -0.19 -22.31 -22.70
N ASP A 103 0.25 -21.74 -21.57
CA ASP A 103 1.59 -21.93 -21.01
C ASP A 103 2.73 -21.51 -21.95
N VAL A 104 2.50 -20.56 -22.86
CA VAL A 104 3.55 -19.99 -23.71
C VAL A 104 4.52 -19.20 -22.83
N LYS A 105 5.83 -19.43 -23.01
CA LYS A 105 6.87 -18.77 -22.22
C LYS A 105 6.89 -17.25 -22.42
N PHE A 106 7.23 -16.52 -21.38
CA PHE A 106 7.33 -15.04 -21.39
C PHE A 106 8.16 -14.54 -22.58
N GLU A 107 9.34 -15.11 -22.80
CA GLU A 107 10.27 -14.68 -23.86
C GLU A 107 9.64 -14.82 -25.24
N ASN A 108 8.85 -15.89 -25.48
CA ASN A 108 8.19 -16.14 -26.76
C ASN A 108 7.07 -15.13 -27.02
N ILE A 109 6.34 -14.74 -25.96
CA ILE A 109 5.31 -13.68 -26.04
C ILE A 109 5.99 -12.35 -26.37
N ILE A 110 7.04 -12.00 -25.63
CA ILE A 110 7.80 -10.76 -25.85
C ILE A 110 8.35 -10.68 -27.28
N GLU A 111 8.93 -11.77 -27.78
CA GLU A 111 9.48 -11.83 -29.15
C GLU A 111 8.36 -11.70 -30.21
N LYS A 112 7.28 -12.46 -30.06
CA LYS A 112 6.15 -12.46 -31.01
C LYS A 112 5.51 -11.08 -31.16
N TYR A 113 5.30 -10.38 -30.04
CA TYR A 113 4.67 -9.05 -30.04
C TYR A 113 5.69 -7.91 -30.09
N LYS A 114 7.00 -8.23 -30.19
CA LYS A 114 8.11 -7.27 -30.27
C LYS A 114 8.11 -6.26 -29.12
N LEU A 115 7.72 -6.70 -27.95
CA LEU A 115 7.72 -5.88 -26.75
C LEU A 115 9.17 -5.70 -26.23
N LYS A 116 9.41 -4.56 -25.59
CA LYS A 116 10.65 -4.37 -24.82
C LYS A 116 10.35 -4.69 -23.37
N PHE A 117 11.24 -5.43 -22.73
CA PHE A 117 11.14 -5.73 -21.31
C PHE A 117 12.41 -5.35 -20.57
N ASP A 118 12.25 -5.09 -19.29
CA ASP A 118 13.34 -4.84 -18.37
C ASP A 118 13.46 -5.97 -17.36
N THR A 119 14.67 -6.26 -16.93
CA THR A 119 14.97 -7.23 -15.90
C THR A 119 15.46 -6.51 -14.65
N TYR A 120 14.81 -6.77 -13.52
CA TYR A 120 15.24 -6.27 -12.22
C TYR A 120 15.59 -7.44 -11.32
N GLU A 121 16.75 -7.38 -10.71
CA GLU A 121 17.25 -8.44 -9.85
C GLU A 121 17.25 -8.01 -8.38
N GLU A 122 16.81 -8.93 -7.52
CA GLU A 122 16.85 -8.79 -6.05
C GLU A 122 16.24 -7.51 -5.48
N ILE A 123 15.19 -7.02 -6.14
CA ILE A 123 14.45 -5.84 -5.68
C ILE A 123 13.47 -6.18 -4.56
N ASN A 124 13.18 -5.22 -3.70
CA ASN A 124 12.21 -5.33 -2.61
C ASN A 124 11.22 -4.16 -2.62
N GLU A 125 10.24 -4.18 -1.73
CA GLU A 125 9.21 -3.13 -1.64
C GLU A 125 9.77 -1.71 -1.48
N ASN A 126 10.97 -1.55 -0.92
CA ASN A 126 11.61 -0.25 -0.76
C ASN A 126 12.30 0.24 -2.05
N SER A 127 12.42 -0.64 -3.05
CA SER A 127 13.04 -0.34 -4.35
C SER A 127 12.05 0.31 -5.34
N LYS A 128 10.97 0.93 -4.86
CA LYS A 128 9.82 1.44 -5.65
C LYS A 128 10.20 2.39 -6.80
N ASN A 129 11.27 3.14 -6.64
CA ASN A 129 11.71 4.11 -7.65
C ASN A 129 12.37 3.48 -8.89
N ILE A 130 12.57 2.16 -8.90
CA ILE A 130 13.18 1.45 -10.04
C ILE A 130 12.20 1.36 -11.22
N PHE A 131 10.89 1.36 -10.97
CA PHE A 131 9.86 1.23 -11.99
C PHE A 131 9.33 2.57 -12.53
N THR A 132 10.08 3.66 -12.40
CA THR A 132 9.61 5.01 -12.80
C THR A 132 9.20 5.07 -14.26
N ASP A 133 9.93 4.40 -15.14
CA ASP A 133 9.67 4.42 -16.59
C ASP A 133 8.41 3.64 -16.99
N LEU A 134 7.96 2.72 -16.13
CA LEU A 134 6.77 1.92 -16.35
C LEU A 134 5.50 2.57 -15.77
N ASN A 135 5.64 3.63 -14.98
CA ASN A 135 4.53 4.33 -14.30
C ASN A 135 3.59 3.37 -13.53
N ILE A 136 4.17 2.38 -12.85
CA ILE A 136 3.38 1.38 -12.11
C ILE A 136 2.67 2.03 -10.93
N THR A 137 1.36 1.83 -10.85
CA THR A 137 0.56 2.33 -9.73
C THR A 137 0.98 1.71 -8.41
N GLN A 138 0.76 2.43 -7.29
CA GLN A 138 1.09 1.93 -5.96
C GLN A 138 0.32 0.63 -5.65
N GLU A 139 -0.91 0.50 -6.12
CA GLU A 139 -1.73 -0.70 -5.95
C GLU A 139 -1.09 -1.89 -6.67
N ASN A 140 -0.66 -1.71 -7.91
CA ASN A 140 -0.02 -2.77 -8.70
C ASN A 140 1.36 -3.15 -8.13
N LEU A 141 2.12 -2.21 -7.57
CA LEU A 141 3.35 -2.53 -6.84
C LEU A 141 3.07 -3.46 -5.66
N VAL A 142 2.04 -3.17 -4.87
CA VAL A 142 1.65 -4.05 -3.75
C VAL A 142 1.26 -5.43 -4.27
N LYS A 143 0.49 -5.52 -5.37
CA LYS A 143 0.12 -6.80 -6.00
C LYS A 143 1.35 -7.59 -6.42
N ILE A 144 2.30 -6.98 -7.15
CA ILE A 144 3.54 -7.62 -7.59
C ILE A 144 4.32 -8.21 -6.41
N PHE A 145 4.53 -7.41 -5.35
CA PHE A 145 5.28 -7.87 -4.17
C PHE A 145 4.50 -8.86 -3.30
N SER A 146 3.18 -8.98 -3.44
CA SER A 146 2.38 -9.98 -2.71
C SER A 146 2.46 -11.38 -3.31
N ILE A 147 2.83 -11.51 -4.59
CA ILE A 147 2.92 -12.79 -5.30
C ILE A 147 4.01 -13.66 -4.69
N ASN A 148 3.67 -14.93 -4.41
CA ASN A 148 4.59 -15.92 -3.85
C ASN A 148 4.93 -17.06 -4.84
N GLU A 149 4.47 -16.96 -6.07
CA GLU A 149 4.71 -17.90 -7.14
C GLU A 149 5.79 -17.38 -8.10
N THR A 150 6.58 -18.29 -8.64
CA THR A 150 7.59 -17.99 -9.65
C THR A 150 7.22 -18.62 -10.98
N ASN A 151 7.74 -18.08 -12.07
CA ASN A 151 7.58 -18.57 -13.44
C ASN A 151 6.12 -18.58 -13.97
N THR A 152 5.21 -17.88 -13.27
CA THR A 152 3.85 -17.64 -13.73
C THR A 152 3.78 -16.24 -14.34
N ILE A 153 3.36 -16.15 -15.60
CA ILE A 153 3.18 -14.87 -16.29
C ILE A 153 1.88 -14.25 -15.80
N GLN A 154 1.93 -12.97 -15.51
CA GLN A 154 0.76 -12.20 -15.08
C GLN A 154 0.62 -10.91 -15.88
N ILE A 155 -0.62 -10.46 -16.05
CA ILE A 155 -0.96 -9.16 -16.64
C ILE A 155 -1.72 -8.37 -15.58
N LEU A 156 -1.37 -7.08 -15.47
CA LEU A 156 -2.06 -6.12 -14.62
C LEU A 156 -2.50 -4.93 -15.47
N ASP A 157 -3.75 -4.52 -15.29
CA ASP A 157 -4.22 -3.20 -15.72
C ASP A 157 -3.56 -2.13 -14.85
N ASN A 158 -3.00 -1.11 -15.48
CA ASN A 158 -2.19 -0.08 -14.83
C ASN A 158 -2.62 1.33 -15.28
N ASP A 159 -3.93 1.60 -15.22
CA ASP A 159 -4.62 2.85 -15.55
C ASP A 159 -4.43 3.31 -17.01
N SER A 160 -3.19 3.61 -17.41
CA SER A 160 -2.83 4.13 -18.74
C SER A 160 -2.16 3.12 -19.66
N ASN A 161 -1.90 1.91 -19.19
CA ASN A 161 -1.25 0.82 -19.93
C ASN A 161 -1.50 -0.51 -19.22
N TYR A 162 -1.04 -1.60 -19.82
CA TYR A 162 -0.99 -2.91 -19.18
C TYR A 162 0.46 -3.27 -18.90
N ILE A 163 0.67 -4.03 -17.83
CA ILE A 163 1.97 -4.55 -17.43
C ILE A 163 1.92 -6.07 -17.52
N ILE A 164 2.78 -6.66 -18.34
CA ILE A 164 3.03 -8.11 -18.36
C ILE A 164 4.35 -8.39 -17.65
N PHE A 165 4.37 -9.39 -16.77
CA PHE A 165 5.58 -9.73 -16.04
C PHE A 165 5.63 -11.19 -15.62
N VAL A 166 6.84 -11.63 -15.29
CA VAL A 166 7.11 -12.93 -14.67
C VAL A 166 8.13 -12.76 -13.56
N ILE A 167 7.83 -13.32 -12.38
CA ILE A 167 8.79 -13.38 -11.29
C ILE A 167 9.64 -14.64 -11.47
N ASN A 168 10.93 -14.44 -11.72
CA ASN A 168 11.87 -15.55 -11.97
C ASN A 168 12.39 -16.16 -10.67
N LYS A 169 12.55 -15.34 -9.63
CA LYS A 169 13.13 -15.76 -8.35
C LYS A 169 12.52 -14.99 -7.19
N ILE A 170 12.29 -15.69 -6.10
CA ILE A 170 11.89 -15.09 -4.82
C ILE A 170 12.89 -15.56 -3.77
N THR A 171 13.50 -14.60 -3.07
CA THR A 171 14.36 -14.87 -1.91
C THR A 171 13.85 -14.15 -0.68
N LYS A 172 14.15 -14.70 0.49
CA LYS A 172 13.87 -14.06 1.78
C LYS A 172 15.17 -13.98 2.54
N GLU A 173 15.66 -12.78 2.76
CA GLU A 173 16.93 -12.55 3.43
C GLU A 173 16.73 -11.79 4.73
N VAL A 174 17.50 -12.14 5.75
CA VAL A 174 17.55 -11.35 6.98
C VAL A 174 18.33 -10.08 6.65
N PRO A 175 17.81 -8.89 6.98
CA PRO A 175 18.55 -7.65 6.84
C PRO A 175 19.89 -7.70 7.57
N ASP A 176 20.84 -6.86 7.17
CA ASP A 176 22.06 -6.68 7.97
C ASP A 176 21.69 -6.15 9.35
N ILE A 177 21.69 -7.07 10.32
CA ILE A 177 21.32 -6.81 11.71
C ILE A 177 22.28 -5.83 12.42
N ASN A 178 23.44 -5.56 11.83
CA ASN A 178 24.43 -4.61 12.36
C ASN A 178 24.31 -3.23 11.69
N SER A 179 23.48 -3.07 10.67
CA SER A 179 23.33 -1.76 10.05
C SER A 179 22.64 -0.77 11.00
N ASP A 180 23.18 0.43 11.11
CA ASP A 180 22.63 1.48 11.97
C ASP A 180 21.17 1.82 11.60
N LYS A 181 20.84 1.74 10.32
CA LYS A 181 19.49 1.96 9.81
C LYS A 181 18.52 0.93 10.37
N PHE A 182 18.84 -0.35 10.25
CA PHE A 182 17.99 -1.44 10.74
C PHE A 182 17.83 -1.38 12.25
N ILE A 183 18.94 -1.17 13.00
CA ILE A 183 18.91 -1.01 14.46
C ILE A 183 18.02 0.15 14.88
N LYS A 184 18.04 1.27 14.14
CA LYS A 184 17.19 2.43 14.40
C LYS A 184 15.72 2.11 14.15
N GLU A 185 15.38 1.44 13.06
CA GLU A 185 14.01 1.02 12.73
C GLU A 185 13.44 0.09 13.81
N ILE A 186 14.19 -0.92 14.24
CA ILE A 186 13.77 -1.81 15.34
C ILE A 186 13.60 -1.04 16.65
N ARG A 187 14.48 -0.11 16.96
CA ARG A 187 14.36 0.72 18.16
C ARG A 187 13.08 1.56 18.13
N GLU A 188 12.78 2.21 17.03
CA GLU A 188 11.56 3.01 16.86
C GLU A 188 10.30 2.15 16.97
N TYR A 189 10.32 0.96 16.39
CA TYR A 189 9.25 -0.02 16.54
C TYR A 189 9.01 -0.40 18.01
N LEU A 190 10.06 -0.76 18.74
CA LEU A 190 9.99 -1.12 20.16
C LEU A 190 9.51 0.06 21.03
N ILE A 191 9.95 1.29 20.73
CA ILE A 191 9.46 2.50 21.40
C ILE A 191 7.96 2.65 21.19
N ASN A 192 7.47 2.45 19.97
CA ASN A 192 6.04 2.58 19.65
C ASN A 192 5.22 1.48 20.34
N GLN A 193 5.72 0.26 20.43
CA GLN A 193 5.09 -0.81 21.20
C GLN A 193 4.96 -0.45 22.69
N GLU A 194 6.03 0.06 23.30
CA GLU A 194 6.00 0.48 24.70
C GLU A 194 5.04 1.66 24.92
N LYS A 195 4.98 2.62 23.99
CA LYS A 195 4.01 3.71 24.06
C LYS A 195 2.59 3.18 24.04
N ASN A 196 2.28 2.26 23.14
CA ASN A 196 0.94 1.66 23.03
C ASN A 196 0.59 0.92 24.34
N LEU A 197 1.53 0.16 24.91
CA LEU A 197 1.31 -0.55 26.17
C LEU A 197 1.02 0.42 27.33
N ILE A 198 1.78 1.54 27.39
CA ILE A 198 1.53 2.59 28.39
C ILE A 198 0.16 3.21 28.21
N ASN A 199 -0.21 3.52 26.95
CA ASN A 199 -1.50 4.12 26.63
C ASN A 199 -2.67 3.20 27.04
N THR A 200 -2.59 1.91 26.70
CA THR A 200 -3.62 0.94 27.10
C THR A 200 -3.77 0.90 28.62
N LYS A 201 -2.66 0.82 29.37
CA LYS A 201 -2.71 0.82 30.84
C LYS A 201 -3.26 2.11 31.43
N LEU A 202 -2.99 3.27 30.79
CA LEU A 202 -3.55 4.55 31.25
C LEU A 202 -5.05 4.63 30.97
N LEU A 203 -5.51 4.12 29.82
CA LEU A 203 -6.94 4.07 29.49
C LEU A 203 -7.69 3.16 30.47
N GLU A 204 -7.19 1.98 30.77
CA GLU A 204 -7.76 1.07 31.76
C GLU A 204 -7.90 1.71 33.15
N GLN A 205 -6.93 2.56 33.52
CA GLN A 205 -6.97 3.31 34.81
C GLN A 205 -7.97 4.47 34.82
N ILE A 206 -8.34 4.98 33.65
CA ILE A 206 -9.34 6.07 33.53
C ILE A 206 -10.76 5.51 33.50
N GLU A 207 -10.94 4.32 32.96
CA GLU A 207 -12.23 3.64 32.83
C GLU A 207 -12.67 2.90 34.10
N SER A 208 -11.73 2.66 35.04
CA SER A 208 -11.97 2.01 36.35
C SER A 208 -12.34 3.02 37.43
#